data_427a173cf8e4ef1d4c2b81a0496871ed
#
_entry.id   427a173cf8e4ef1d4c2b81a0496871ed
#
_cell.length_a   1.000
_cell.length_b   1.000
_cell.length_c   1.000
_cell.angle_alpha   90.00
_cell.angle_beta   90.00
_cell.angle_gamma   90.00
#
_symmetry.space_group_name_H-M   'P 1'
#
loop_
_entity.id
_entity.type
_entity.pdbx_description
1 polymer ?
#
loop_
_entity_poly.entity_id
_entity_poly.type
_entity_poly.pdbx_seq_one_letter_code
_entity_poly.pdbx_strand_id
1 'polypeptide(L)'
;KRAPLVTISAVAVGALGYQFGGPIGAYLASIVGLEAGSLVSKKTPVDIIITPLVAVVAGGLFAKYCCSPINEWVMSLGTVINRATLLHPFVMGLIVSVSVGCLLTLPISSAALCISIGIGGLAAGAATAGCCAQMIGFAVISYKDNGMGGLISQGLGTSMLQIGNIV
;
A
#
# COMPACT_ATOMS: atom_id res chain seq x y z
N LYS A 1 -7.67 9.79 -19.65
CA LYS A 1 -6.31 10.26 -19.30
C LYS A 1 -6.44 11.55 -18.51
N ARG A 2 -5.90 11.61 -17.28
CA ARG A 2 -5.91 12.81 -16.42
C ARG A 2 -4.86 13.82 -16.93
N ALA A 3 -5.09 15.11 -16.64
CA ALA A 3 -4.15 16.15 -17.05
C ALA A 3 -2.80 15.99 -16.31
N PRO A 4 -1.65 16.22 -16.97
CA PRO A 4 -0.32 16.06 -16.36
C PRO A 4 -0.14 16.86 -15.07
N LEU A 5 -0.69 18.08 -15.00
CA LEU A 5 -0.64 18.94 -13.82
C LEU A 5 -1.30 18.32 -12.60
N VAL A 6 -2.44 17.64 -12.78
CA VAL A 6 -3.16 16.94 -11.70
C VAL A 6 -2.30 15.77 -11.16
N THR A 7 -1.63 15.06 -12.07
CA THR A 7 -0.77 13.93 -11.68
C THR A 7 0.46 14.39 -10.89
N ILE A 8 1.09 15.50 -11.32
CA ILE A 8 2.24 16.07 -10.61
C ILE A 8 1.82 16.59 -9.23
N SER A 9 0.68 17.26 -9.13
CA SER A 9 0.14 17.74 -7.85
C SER A 9 -0.14 16.62 -6.86
N ALA A 10 -0.54 15.43 -7.35
CA ALA A 10 -0.79 14.27 -6.51
C ALA A 10 0.48 13.79 -5.76
N VAL A 11 1.66 13.97 -6.34
CA VAL A 11 2.94 13.63 -5.66
C VAL A 11 3.14 14.52 -4.43
N ALA A 12 2.91 15.83 -4.57
CA ALA A 12 3.02 16.76 -3.45
C ALA A 12 1.97 16.47 -2.37
N VAL A 13 0.74 16.17 -2.77
CA VAL A 13 -0.35 15.77 -1.85
C VAL A 13 -0.01 14.46 -1.14
N GLY A 14 0.54 13.49 -1.86
CA GLY A 14 0.98 12.22 -1.29
C GLY A 14 2.08 12.40 -0.24
N ALA A 15 3.04 13.29 -0.49
CA ALA A 15 4.09 13.60 0.48
C ALA A 15 3.52 14.25 1.77
N LEU A 16 2.56 15.18 1.63
CA LEU A 16 1.84 15.75 2.76
C LEU A 16 1.01 14.68 3.49
N GLY A 17 0.29 13.84 2.75
CA GLY A 17 -0.50 12.75 3.29
C GLY A 17 0.33 11.75 4.10
N TYR A 18 1.55 11.48 3.64
CA TYR A 18 2.49 10.61 4.35
C TYR A 18 2.89 11.17 5.73
N GLN A 19 3.09 12.48 5.84
CA GLN A 19 3.44 13.11 7.13
C GLN A 19 2.34 12.95 8.19
N PHE A 20 1.07 12.97 7.80
CA PHE A 20 -0.06 12.90 8.72
C PHE A 20 -0.62 11.48 8.91
N GLY A 21 -0.53 10.65 7.90
CA GLY A 21 -1.19 9.34 7.89
C GLY A 21 -0.33 8.17 7.41
N GLY A 22 1.00 8.33 7.34
CA GLY A 22 1.89 7.29 6.83
C GLY A 22 1.55 6.88 5.39
N PRO A 23 1.89 5.66 4.95
CA PRO A 23 1.63 5.18 3.59
C PRO A 23 0.14 5.17 3.21
N ILE A 24 -0.75 4.83 4.15
CA ILE A 24 -2.20 4.87 3.93
C ILE A 24 -2.67 6.31 3.74
N GLY A 25 -2.18 7.23 4.57
CA GLY A 25 -2.48 8.66 4.44
C GLY A 25 -2.01 9.23 3.11
N ALA A 26 -0.82 8.87 2.66
CA ALA A 26 -0.32 9.26 1.34
C ALA A 26 -1.25 8.83 0.22
N TYR A 27 -1.71 7.57 0.26
CA TYR A 27 -2.62 7.01 -0.73
C TYR A 27 -3.98 7.72 -0.74
N LEU A 28 -4.64 7.84 0.42
CA LEU A 28 -5.96 8.45 0.54
C LEU A 28 -5.94 9.94 0.19
N ALA A 29 -4.97 10.69 0.69
CA ALA A 29 -4.81 12.10 0.38
C ALA A 29 -4.57 12.34 -1.12
N SER A 30 -3.75 11.49 -1.76
CA SER A 30 -3.49 11.56 -3.20
C SER A 30 -4.76 11.35 -4.02
N ILE A 31 -5.62 10.41 -3.64
CA ILE A 31 -6.91 10.18 -4.32
C ILE A 31 -7.78 11.45 -4.22
N VAL A 32 -7.96 11.98 -3.01
CA VAL A 32 -8.78 13.18 -2.80
C VAL A 32 -8.20 14.39 -3.55
N GLY A 33 -6.89 14.59 -3.49
CA GLY A 33 -6.22 15.66 -4.24
C GLY A 33 -6.36 15.51 -5.75
N LEU A 34 -6.23 14.28 -6.28
CA LEU A 34 -6.45 13.96 -7.70
C LEU A 34 -7.87 14.27 -8.14
N GLU A 35 -8.88 13.87 -7.36
CA GLU A 35 -10.28 14.14 -7.69
C GLU A 35 -10.58 15.64 -7.63
N ALA A 36 -10.17 16.33 -6.56
CA ALA A 36 -10.36 17.78 -6.42
C ALA A 36 -9.65 18.55 -7.55
N GLY A 37 -8.42 18.22 -7.89
CA GLY A 37 -7.69 18.81 -9.01
C GLY A 37 -8.34 18.53 -10.36
N SER A 38 -8.89 17.32 -10.56
CA SER A 38 -9.55 16.94 -11.82
C SER A 38 -10.86 17.70 -12.06
N LEU A 39 -11.57 18.06 -10.98
CA LEU A 39 -12.83 18.84 -11.08
C LEU A 39 -12.61 20.27 -11.59
N VAL A 40 -11.45 20.85 -11.32
CA VAL A 40 -11.11 22.24 -11.66
C VAL A 40 -10.25 22.32 -12.92
N SER A 41 -9.50 21.27 -13.24
CA SER A 41 -8.61 21.21 -14.40
C SER A 41 -9.35 21.52 -15.71
N LYS A 42 -8.75 22.40 -16.52
CA LYS A 42 -9.25 22.89 -17.82
C LYS A 42 -10.53 23.73 -17.76
N LYS A 43 -10.96 24.18 -16.57
CA LYS A 43 -12.13 25.04 -16.42
C LYS A 43 -11.79 26.53 -16.24
N THR A 44 -10.54 26.85 -15.97
CA THR A 44 -10.09 28.20 -15.68
C THR A 44 -8.98 28.65 -16.62
N PRO A 45 -8.90 29.94 -16.98
CA PRO A 45 -7.84 30.46 -17.85
C PRO A 45 -6.45 30.36 -17.24
N VAL A 46 -6.34 30.20 -15.91
CA VAL A 46 -5.08 30.09 -15.14
C VAL A 46 -4.94 28.70 -14.53
N ASP A 47 -5.23 27.66 -15.29
CA ASP A 47 -5.25 26.26 -14.89
C ASP A 47 -3.93 25.78 -14.24
N ILE A 48 -2.80 26.30 -14.72
CA ILE A 48 -1.46 25.94 -14.24
C ILE A 48 -1.27 26.24 -12.75
N ILE A 49 -1.93 27.25 -12.20
CA ILE A 49 -1.80 27.65 -10.79
C ILE A 49 -2.96 27.11 -9.97
N ILE A 50 -4.18 27.22 -10.49
CA ILE A 50 -5.39 26.89 -9.73
C ILE A 50 -5.52 25.40 -9.52
N THR A 51 -5.23 24.56 -10.51
CA THR A 51 -5.33 23.10 -10.40
C THR A 51 -4.40 22.51 -9.34
N PRO A 52 -3.08 22.81 -9.31
CA PRO A 52 -2.22 22.35 -8.22
C PRO A 52 -2.61 22.90 -6.86
N LEU A 53 -3.01 24.18 -6.79
CA LEU A 53 -3.41 24.80 -5.54
C LEU A 53 -4.62 24.10 -4.91
N VAL A 54 -5.67 23.88 -5.70
CA VAL A 54 -6.89 23.18 -5.24
C VAL A 54 -6.58 21.74 -4.84
N ALA A 55 -5.78 21.02 -5.63
CA ALA A 55 -5.37 19.66 -5.31
C ALA A 55 -4.62 19.58 -3.97
N VAL A 56 -3.63 20.45 -3.77
CA VAL A 56 -2.80 20.46 -2.55
C VAL A 56 -3.59 20.91 -1.33
N VAL A 57 -4.43 21.94 -1.46
CA VAL A 57 -5.26 22.43 -0.34
C VAL A 57 -6.29 21.38 0.05
N ALA A 58 -7.04 20.83 -0.91
CA ALA A 58 -8.06 19.82 -0.61
C ALA A 58 -7.45 18.54 -0.04
N GLY A 59 -6.40 18.01 -0.68
CA GLY A 59 -5.71 16.82 -0.21
C GLY A 59 -4.99 17.03 1.12
N GLY A 60 -4.37 18.19 1.34
CA GLY A 60 -3.69 18.54 2.59
C GLY A 60 -4.65 18.70 3.77
N LEU A 61 -5.80 19.35 3.57
CA LEU A 61 -6.85 19.44 4.59
C LEU A 61 -7.42 18.05 4.93
N PHE A 62 -7.70 17.24 3.92
CA PHE A 62 -8.13 15.86 4.13
C PHE A 62 -7.08 15.04 4.88
N ALA A 63 -5.80 15.17 4.52
CA ALA A 63 -4.70 14.49 5.20
C ALA A 63 -4.65 14.85 6.69
N LYS A 64 -4.74 16.14 7.01
CA LYS A 64 -4.68 16.62 8.39
C LYS A 64 -5.84 16.14 9.26
N TYR A 65 -7.07 16.22 8.74
CA TYR A 65 -8.26 15.95 9.55
C TYR A 65 -8.71 14.48 9.52
N CYS A 66 -8.55 13.78 8.40
CA CYS A 66 -9.04 12.42 8.23
C CYS A 66 -7.94 11.37 8.34
N CYS A 67 -6.73 11.63 7.80
CA CYS A 67 -5.69 10.59 7.79
C CYS A 67 -5.02 10.41 9.14
N SER A 68 -4.92 11.44 9.99
CA SER A 68 -4.31 11.33 11.32
C SER A 68 -5.05 10.34 12.22
N PRO A 69 -6.36 10.44 12.47
CA PRO A 69 -7.07 9.47 13.29
C PRO A 69 -7.10 8.06 12.68
N ILE A 70 -7.14 7.95 11.34
CA ILE A 70 -7.07 6.65 10.66
C ILE A 70 -5.71 5.99 10.95
N ASN A 71 -4.62 6.75 10.87
CA ASN A 71 -3.29 6.23 11.16
C ASN A 71 -3.13 5.76 12.61
N GLU A 72 -3.63 6.53 13.57
CA GLU A 72 -3.61 6.15 14.98
C GLU A 72 -4.35 4.83 15.23
N TRP A 73 -5.53 4.67 14.62
CA TRP A 73 -6.30 3.43 14.71
C TRP A 73 -5.56 2.24 14.09
N VAL A 74 -4.98 2.42 12.91
CA VAL A 74 -4.22 1.37 12.22
C VAL A 74 -2.96 0.99 13.00
N MET A 75 -2.23 1.96 13.55
CA MET A 75 -1.06 1.71 14.39
C MET A 75 -1.42 1.01 15.70
N SER A 76 -2.60 1.27 16.26
CA SER A 76 -3.08 0.55 17.46
C SER A 76 -3.30 -0.94 17.18
N LEU A 77 -3.81 -1.30 16.00
CA LEU A 77 -3.91 -2.70 15.57
C LEU A 77 -2.52 -3.36 15.50
N GLY A 78 -1.53 -2.66 14.98
CA GLY A 78 -0.15 -3.15 14.92
C GLY A 78 0.43 -3.43 16.31
N THR A 79 0.17 -2.56 17.28
CA THR A 79 0.63 -2.79 18.66
C THR A 79 -0.01 -4.03 19.28
N VAL A 80 -1.27 -4.28 19.01
CA VAL A 80 -1.98 -5.49 19.47
C VAL A 80 -1.36 -6.74 18.83
N ILE A 81 -1.13 -6.73 17.53
CA ILE A 81 -0.50 -7.85 16.79
C ILE A 81 0.89 -8.13 17.34
N ASN A 82 1.72 -7.09 17.51
CA ASN A 82 3.07 -7.23 18.03
C ASN A 82 3.08 -7.82 19.45
N ARG A 83 2.20 -7.34 20.34
CA ARG A 83 2.06 -7.86 21.71
C ARG A 83 1.57 -9.31 21.72
N ALA A 84 0.55 -9.63 20.93
CA ALA A 84 0.02 -11.00 20.84
C ALA A 84 1.09 -11.97 20.28
N THR A 85 1.92 -11.54 19.34
CA THR A 85 3.02 -12.34 18.79
C THR A 85 4.10 -12.61 19.85
N LEU A 86 4.36 -11.68 20.77
CA LEU A 86 5.30 -11.87 21.86
C LEU A 86 4.77 -12.84 22.94
N LEU A 87 3.45 -12.84 23.18
CA LEU A 87 2.82 -13.72 24.15
C LEU A 87 2.74 -15.18 23.65
N HIS A 88 2.40 -15.38 22.40
CA HIS A 88 2.27 -16.69 21.76
C HIS A 88 3.00 -16.72 20.40
N PRO A 89 4.35 -16.80 20.41
CA PRO A 89 5.18 -16.60 19.21
C PRO A 89 4.84 -17.56 18.08
N PHE A 90 4.63 -18.84 18.39
CA PHE A 90 4.39 -19.87 17.37
C PHE A 90 3.01 -19.70 16.70
N VAL A 91 1.95 -19.61 17.50
CA VAL A 91 0.57 -19.54 16.97
C VAL A 91 0.33 -18.22 16.25
N MET A 92 0.70 -17.10 16.89
CA MET A 92 0.54 -15.78 16.30
C MET A 92 1.48 -15.55 15.12
N GLY A 93 2.70 -16.08 15.17
CA GLY A 93 3.62 -16.06 14.04
C GLY A 93 3.06 -16.81 12.82
N LEU A 94 2.42 -17.95 13.02
CA LEU A 94 1.76 -18.71 11.97
C LEU A 94 0.58 -17.93 11.37
N ILE A 95 -0.28 -17.34 12.20
CA ILE A 95 -1.43 -16.53 11.75
C ILE A 95 -0.94 -15.32 10.94
N VAL A 96 0.04 -14.59 11.43
CA VAL A 96 0.60 -13.41 10.73
C VAL A 96 1.25 -13.83 9.42
N SER A 97 2.04 -14.91 9.42
CA SER A 97 2.70 -15.45 8.22
C SER A 97 1.69 -15.82 7.12
N VAL A 98 0.65 -16.58 7.47
CA VAL A 98 -0.39 -16.99 6.51
C VAL A 98 -1.19 -15.78 6.03
N SER A 99 -1.62 -14.89 6.95
CA SER A 99 -2.44 -13.73 6.59
C SER A 99 -1.70 -12.78 5.65
N VAL A 100 -0.43 -12.44 5.95
CA VAL A 100 0.37 -11.53 5.12
C VAL A 100 0.77 -12.22 3.81
N GLY A 101 1.07 -13.52 3.83
CA GLY A 101 1.29 -14.30 2.61
C GLY A 101 0.07 -14.28 1.67
N CYS A 102 -1.14 -14.49 2.20
CA CYS A 102 -2.36 -14.37 1.41
C CYS A 102 -2.58 -12.96 0.86
N LEU A 103 -2.30 -11.92 1.66
CA LEU A 103 -2.42 -10.53 1.22
C LEU A 103 -1.46 -10.18 0.06
N LEU A 104 -0.35 -10.88 -0.07
CA LEU A 104 0.59 -10.68 -1.16
C LEU A 104 0.00 -11.06 -2.53
N THR A 105 -1.05 -11.88 -2.59
CA THR A 105 -1.75 -12.19 -3.85
C THR A 105 -2.60 -11.02 -4.35
N LEU A 106 -3.01 -10.11 -3.46
CA LEU A 106 -3.78 -8.93 -3.83
C LEU A 106 -2.90 -7.86 -4.47
N PRO A 107 -3.44 -6.96 -5.30
CA PRO A 107 -2.69 -5.87 -5.93
C PRO A 107 -2.39 -4.75 -4.91
N ILE A 108 -1.86 -5.12 -3.75
CA ILE A 108 -1.54 -4.23 -2.63
C ILE A 108 -0.12 -4.57 -2.18
N SER A 109 0.69 -3.56 -1.90
CA SER A 109 2.04 -3.77 -1.37
C SER A 109 1.97 -4.28 0.07
N SER A 110 2.36 -5.54 0.29
CA SER A 110 2.44 -6.14 1.63
C SER A 110 3.43 -5.40 2.54
N ALA A 111 4.54 -4.92 1.99
CA ALA A 111 5.51 -4.12 2.72
C ALA A 111 4.90 -2.79 3.20
N ALA A 112 4.18 -2.07 2.32
CA ALA A 112 3.51 -0.83 2.70
C ALA A 112 2.43 -1.06 3.76
N LEU A 113 1.70 -2.18 3.69
CA LEU A 113 0.73 -2.57 4.73
C LEU A 113 1.41 -2.85 6.07
N CYS A 114 2.46 -3.67 6.10
CA CYS A 114 3.19 -3.98 7.32
C CYS A 114 3.76 -2.72 7.99
N ILE A 115 4.32 -1.80 7.19
CA ILE A 115 4.84 -0.51 7.68
C ILE A 115 3.69 0.35 8.20
N SER A 116 2.56 0.42 7.50
CA SER A 116 1.40 1.23 7.91
C SER A 116 0.77 0.76 9.21
N ILE A 117 0.73 -0.55 9.42
CA ILE A 117 0.20 -1.18 10.64
C ILE A 117 1.25 -1.12 11.77
N GLY A 118 2.51 -0.83 11.47
CA GLY A 118 3.60 -0.81 12.45
C GLY A 118 3.99 -2.21 12.95
N ILE A 119 3.91 -3.23 12.09
CA ILE A 119 4.36 -4.59 12.40
C ILE A 119 5.89 -4.58 12.50
N GLY A 120 6.43 -5.02 13.65
CA GLY A 120 7.86 -5.05 13.93
C GLY A 120 8.32 -6.31 14.63
N GLY A 121 9.63 -6.44 14.84
CA GLY A 121 10.22 -7.54 15.60
C GLY A 121 9.85 -8.92 15.07
N LEU A 122 9.37 -9.79 15.95
CA LEU A 122 9.05 -11.19 15.63
C LEU A 122 7.89 -11.31 14.64
N ALA A 123 6.89 -10.42 14.73
CA ALA A 123 5.75 -10.40 13.81
C ALA A 123 6.18 -10.02 12.38
N ALA A 124 7.13 -9.09 12.23
CA ALA A 124 7.68 -8.75 10.91
C ALA A 124 8.48 -9.91 10.30
N GLY A 125 9.24 -10.64 11.14
CA GLY A 125 9.93 -11.85 10.71
C GLY A 125 8.96 -12.92 10.21
N ALA A 126 7.87 -13.14 10.93
CA ALA A 126 6.82 -14.08 10.54
C ALA A 126 6.12 -13.65 9.22
N ALA A 127 5.82 -12.36 9.07
CA ALA A 127 5.25 -11.81 7.83
C ALA A 127 6.19 -12.02 6.63
N THR A 128 7.48 -11.77 6.80
CA THR A 128 8.49 -11.98 5.77
C THR A 128 8.58 -13.45 5.36
N ALA A 129 8.61 -14.36 6.34
CA ALA A 129 8.62 -15.80 6.07
C ALA A 129 7.39 -16.24 5.27
N GLY A 130 6.20 -15.71 5.60
CA GLY A 130 4.96 -15.97 4.87
C GLY A 130 5.01 -15.46 3.42
N CYS A 131 5.51 -14.26 3.21
CA CYS A 131 5.69 -13.70 1.87
C CYS A 131 6.66 -14.54 1.03
N CYS A 132 7.82 -14.93 1.59
CA CYS A 132 8.78 -15.77 0.88
C CYS A 132 8.21 -17.13 0.52
N ALA A 133 7.53 -17.79 1.46
CA ALA A 133 6.91 -19.09 1.22
C ALA A 133 5.87 -19.02 0.11
N GLN A 134 5.04 -17.99 0.12
CA GLN A 134 4.01 -17.76 -0.88
C GLN A 134 4.61 -17.47 -2.25
N MET A 135 5.61 -16.60 -2.36
CA MET A 135 6.28 -16.28 -3.64
C MET A 135 6.90 -17.52 -4.27
N ILE A 136 7.63 -18.33 -3.47
CA ILE A 136 8.25 -19.58 -3.97
C ILE A 136 7.17 -20.59 -4.34
N GLY A 137 6.12 -20.74 -3.54
CA GLY A 137 5.00 -21.62 -3.84
C GLY A 137 4.37 -21.31 -5.20
N PHE A 138 4.04 -20.05 -5.44
CA PHE A 138 3.49 -19.62 -6.74
C PHE A 138 4.51 -19.74 -7.89
N ALA A 139 5.79 -19.51 -7.64
CA ALA A 139 6.83 -19.69 -8.64
C ALA A 139 6.91 -21.16 -9.11
N VAL A 140 6.86 -22.11 -8.18
CA VAL A 140 6.88 -23.55 -8.48
C VAL A 140 5.61 -23.98 -9.21
N ILE A 141 4.44 -23.52 -8.77
CA ILE A 141 3.15 -23.83 -9.44
C ILE A 141 3.15 -23.26 -10.86
N SER A 142 3.62 -22.03 -11.05
CA SER A 142 3.68 -21.33 -12.33
C SER A 142 4.69 -21.96 -13.31
N TYR A 143 5.66 -22.74 -12.81
CA TYR A 143 6.72 -23.30 -13.65
C TYR A 143 6.16 -24.24 -14.73
N LYS A 144 5.09 -24.97 -14.43
CA LYS A 144 4.47 -25.92 -15.36
C LYS A 144 3.91 -25.23 -16.61
N ASP A 145 3.36 -24.03 -16.44
CA ASP A 145 2.67 -23.31 -17.51
C ASP A 145 3.54 -22.25 -18.17
N ASN A 146 4.42 -21.59 -17.39
CA ASN A 146 5.23 -20.44 -17.82
C ASN A 146 6.75 -20.71 -17.85
N GLY A 147 7.20 -21.94 -17.53
CA GLY A 147 8.62 -22.33 -17.54
C GLY A 147 9.51 -21.47 -16.64
N MET A 148 10.76 -21.32 -17.04
CA MET A 148 11.77 -20.53 -16.28
C MET A 148 11.41 -19.06 -16.13
N GLY A 149 10.75 -18.46 -17.11
CA GLY A 149 10.30 -17.07 -17.04
C GLY A 149 9.32 -16.85 -15.90
N GLY A 150 8.33 -17.74 -15.75
CA GLY A 150 7.38 -17.72 -14.65
C GLY A 150 8.03 -17.91 -13.29
N LEU A 151 8.97 -18.87 -13.19
CA LEU A 151 9.71 -19.14 -11.95
C LEU A 151 10.48 -17.89 -11.48
N ILE A 152 11.20 -17.24 -12.36
CA ILE A 152 12.01 -16.05 -12.01
C ILE A 152 11.12 -14.84 -11.71
N SER A 153 10.10 -14.57 -12.53
CA SER A 153 9.24 -13.42 -12.32
C SER A 153 8.44 -13.49 -11.03
N GLN A 154 7.99 -14.68 -10.64
CA GLN A 154 7.23 -14.90 -9.42
C GLN A 154 8.10 -15.08 -8.18
N GLY A 155 9.22 -15.82 -8.30
CA GLY A 155 10.09 -16.10 -7.18
C GLY A 155 10.99 -14.91 -6.77
N LEU A 156 11.45 -14.12 -7.73
CA LEU A 156 12.28 -12.93 -7.48
C LEU A 156 11.50 -11.60 -7.61
N GLY A 157 10.48 -11.57 -8.44
CA GLY A 157 9.66 -10.38 -8.64
C GLY A 157 8.53 -10.29 -7.62
N THR A 158 7.35 -10.73 -7.99
CA THR A 158 6.18 -10.75 -7.10
C THR A 158 5.12 -11.74 -7.58
N SER A 159 4.47 -12.44 -6.64
CA SER A 159 3.34 -13.33 -6.92
C SER A 159 2.07 -12.59 -7.37
N MET A 160 2.02 -11.27 -7.22
CA MET A 160 0.93 -10.42 -7.70
C MET A 160 0.70 -10.54 -9.22
N LEU A 161 1.72 -10.95 -9.99
CA LEU A 161 1.65 -11.18 -11.43
C LEU A 161 0.70 -12.34 -11.81
N GLN A 162 0.39 -13.25 -10.87
CA GLN A 162 -0.55 -14.35 -11.11
C GLN A 162 -1.99 -13.90 -11.34
N ILE A 163 -2.39 -12.74 -10.81
CA ILE A 163 -3.75 -12.23 -10.99
C ILE A 163 -4.08 -12.07 -12.48
N GLY A 164 -3.12 -11.62 -13.29
CA GLY A 164 -3.30 -11.51 -14.75
C GLY A 164 -3.48 -12.84 -15.49
N ASN A 165 -3.12 -13.97 -14.86
CA ASN A 165 -3.26 -15.32 -15.44
C ASN A 165 -4.52 -16.04 -14.93
N ILE A 166 -5.14 -15.55 -13.85
CA ILE A 166 -6.35 -16.14 -13.24
C ILE A 166 -7.62 -15.50 -13.81
N VAL A 167 -7.53 -14.25 -14.30
CA VAL A 167 -8.63 -13.48 -14.88
C VAL A 167 -8.60 -13.56 -16.40
#